data_095e1e921a36ddddea3bd52ad25b86de
#
_entry.id   095e1e921a36ddddea3bd52ad25b86de
#
_cell.length_a   1.000
_cell.length_b   1.000
_cell.length_c   1.000
_cell.angle_alpha   90.00
_cell.angle_beta   90.00
_cell.angle_gamma   90.00
#
_symmetry.space_group_name_H-M   'P 1'
#
loop_
_entity.id
_entity.type
_entity.pdbx_description
1 polymer ?
#
loop_
_entity_poly.entity_id
_entity_poly.type
_entity_poly.pdbx_seq_one_letter_code
_entity_poly.pdbx_strand_id
1 'polypeptide(L)'
;MDREIFRRGLMLVLSSPSGAGKTSISRELLRREPGLTMSISATTRPRRPGETDGHDYFFVDATEFGLMINRDEFLEHAKVFGNYYGTPRGYVEETLQKGQDVLFDIDWQGTQQIRERLPADLVTVFIL
;
A
#
# COMPACT_ATOMS: atom_id res chain seq x y z
N MET A 1 -13.52 28.20 20.45
CA MET A 1 -13.46 27.75 19.06
C MET A 1 -12.42 26.65 18.94
N ASP A 2 -12.91 25.47 18.67
CA ASP A 2 -12.01 24.31 18.55
C ASP A 2 -11.26 24.40 17.25
N ARG A 3 -9.95 24.46 17.37
CA ARG A 3 -9.09 24.25 16.23
C ARG A 3 -8.85 22.77 16.09
N GLU A 4 -9.53 22.15 15.15
CA GLU A 4 -9.11 20.84 14.74
C GLU A 4 -7.76 20.95 14.04
N ILE A 5 -6.74 20.38 14.68
CA ILE A 5 -5.46 20.22 13.98
C ILE A 5 -5.62 19.03 13.07
N PHE A 6 -5.81 19.31 11.79
CA PHE A 6 -5.88 18.25 10.80
C PHE A 6 -4.47 17.70 10.57
N ARG A 7 -4.29 16.41 10.88
CA ARG A 7 -3.04 15.71 10.62
C ARG A 7 -3.19 14.91 9.33
N ARG A 8 -2.26 15.12 8.41
CA ARG A 8 -2.12 14.24 7.25
C ARG A 8 -1.71 12.86 7.75
N GLY A 9 -2.25 11.81 7.13
CA GLY A 9 -1.88 10.43 7.47
C GLY A 9 -0.45 10.10 7.08
N LEU A 10 0.04 9.00 7.62
CA LEU A 10 1.37 8.47 7.35
C LEU A 10 1.28 7.16 6.60
N MET A 11 2.28 6.89 5.77
CA MET A 11 2.50 5.58 5.18
C MET A 11 3.43 4.80 6.10
N LEU A 12 2.95 3.68 6.61
CA LEU A 12 3.72 2.81 7.50
C LEU A 12 4.10 1.53 6.76
N VAL A 13 5.39 1.29 6.63
CA VAL A 13 5.90 0.08 5.99
C VAL A 13 6.49 -0.84 7.05
N LEU A 14 5.98 -2.08 7.11
CA LEU A 14 6.59 -3.13 7.92
C LEU A 14 7.52 -3.94 7.02
N SER A 15 8.75 -4.08 7.43
CA SER A 15 9.77 -4.84 6.71
C SER A 15 10.39 -5.87 7.63
N SER A 16 10.64 -7.08 7.11
CA SER A 16 11.34 -8.13 7.85
C SER A 16 12.17 -8.97 6.89
N PRO A 17 13.24 -9.63 7.39
CA PRO A 17 14.14 -10.39 6.52
C PRO A 17 13.48 -11.56 5.80
N SER A 18 12.47 -12.19 6.38
CA SER A 18 11.88 -13.40 5.83
C SER A 18 10.36 -13.47 6.02
N GLY A 19 9.71 -12.33 6.20
CA GLY A 19 8.27 -12.27 6.44
C GLY A 19 7.82 -12.82 7.79
N ALA A 20 8.76 -13.23 8.65
CA ALA A 20 8.46 -13.83 9.94
C ALA A 20 7.73 -12.85 10.85
N GLY A 21 6.51 -13.19 11.24
CA GLY A 21 5.70 -12.40 12.14
C GLY A 21 5.04 -11.16 11.51
N LYS A 22 5.39 -10.82 10.28
CA LYS A 22 4.90 -9.59 9.63
C LYS A 22 3.39 -9.60 9.46
N THR A 23 2.81 -10.70 9.00
CA THR A 23 1.36 -10.85 8.83
C THR A 23 0.61 -10.74 10.15
N SER A 24 1.13 -11.39 11.20
CA SER A 24 0.52 -11.34 12.54
C SER A 24 0.54 -9.93 13.13
N ILE A 25 1.65 -9.23 12.97
CA ILE A 25 1.81 -7.86 13.45
C ILE A 25 0.88 -6.92 12.67
N SER A 26 0.80 -7.07 11.36
CA SER A 26 -0.10 -6.26 10.53
C SER A 26 -1.55 -6.41 10.95
N ARG A 27 -2.01 -7.65 11.15
CA ARG A 27 -3.38 -7.92 11.60
C ARG A 27 -3.68 -7.29 12.94
N GLU A 28 -2.74 -7.39 13.88
CA GLU A 28 -2.91 -6.85 15.23
C GLU A 28 -2.95 -5.32 15.20
N LEU A 29 -2.10 -4.68 14.41
CA LEU A 29 -2.11 -3.23 14.26
C LEU A 29 -3.43 -2.74 13.65
N LEU A 30 -3.91 -3.40 12.58
CA LEU A 30 -5.17 -3.04 11.96
C LEU A 30 -6.35 -3.20 12.91
N ARG A 31 -6.31 -4.21 13.79
CA ARG A 31 -7.35 -4.43 14.78
C ARG A 31 -7.37 -3.35 15.86
N ARG A 32 -6.19 -2.87 16.28
CA ARG A 32 -6.06 -1.91 17.39
C ARG A 32 -6.19 -0.46 16.97
N GLU A 33 -5.84 -0.14 15.74
CA GLU A 33 -5.74 1.25 15.27
C GLU A 33 -6.83 1.54 14.23
N PRO A 34 -7.97 2.10 14.64
CA PRO A 34 -9.06 2.35 13.69
C PRO A 34 -8.72 3.36 12.60
N GLY A 35 -7.72 4.22 12.82
CA GLY A 35 -7.24 5.17 11.81
C GLY A 35 -6.25 4.58 10.82
N LEU A 36 -5.92 3.29 10.94
CA LEU A 36 -4.96 2.60 10.07
C LEU A 36 -5.73 1.69 9.11
N THR A 37 -5.42 1.80 7.82
CA THR A 37 -6.00 0.93 6.80
C THR A 37 -4.92 0.24 6.00
N MET A 38 -5.20 -0.98 5.52
CA MET A 38 -4.28 -1.72 4.68
C MET A 38 -4.28 -1.15 3.27
N SER A 39 -3.11 -0.99 2.67
CA SER A 39 -2.99 -0.62 1.27
C SER A 39 -3.57 -1.72 0.39
N ILE A 40 -4.30 -1.32 -0.65
CA ILE A 40 -4.86 -2.23 -1.64
C ILE A 40 -4.08 -2.04 -2.93
N SER A 41 -3.44 -3.13 -3.40
CA SER A 41 -2.67 -3.11 -4.63
C SER A 41 -3.52 -3.45 -5.84
N ALA A 42 -3.13 -2.93 -7.01
CA ALA A 42 -3.61 -3.41 -8.29
C ALA A 42 -2.78 -4.63 -8.71
N THR A 43 -3.39 -5.56 -9.39
CA THR A 43 -2.69 -6.74 -9.92
C THR A 43 -3.29 -7.22 -11.23
N THR A 44 -2.44 -7.79 -12.08
CA THR A 44 -2.88 -8.48 -13.30
C THR A 44 -3.16 -9.96 -13.06
N ARG A 45 -2.89 -10.47 -11.86
CA ARG A 45 -3.23 -11.84 -11.48
C ARG A 45 -4.75 -12.02 -11.52
N PRO A 46 -5.25 -13.11 -12.09
CA PRO A 46 -6.68 -13.38 -12.07
C PRO A 46 -7.23 -13.48 -10.64
N ARG A 47 -8.43 -12.98 -10.46
CA ARG A 47 -9.14 -13.07 -9.18
C ARG A 47 -9.38 -14.54 -8.81
N ARG A 48 -9.13 -14.89 -7.58
CA ARG A 48 -9.40 -16.21 -7.01
C ARG A 48 -10.78 -16.25 -6.37
N PRO A 49 -11.38 -17.45 -6.24
CA PRO A 49 -12.63 -17.58 -5.48
C PRO A 49 -12.48 -17.01 -4.07
N GLY A 50 -13.48 -16.25 -3.63
CA GLY A 50 -13.46 -15.61 -2.32
C GLY A 50 -12.81 -14.24 -2.29
N GLU A 51 -12.09 -13.85 -3.34
CA GLU A 51 -11.51 -12.51 -3.43
C GLU A 51 -12.51 -11.52 -4.02
N THR A 52 -12.45 -10.29 -3.53
CA THR A 52 -13.34 -9.20 -3.95
C THR A 52 -12.53 -8.08 -4.55
N ASP A 53 -12.92 -7.65 -5.76
CA ASP A 53 -12.31 -6.50 -6.41
C ASP A 53 -12.53 -5.23 -5.57
N GLY A 54 -11.46 -4.44 -5.41
CA GLY A 54 -11.49 -3.24 -4.61
C GLY A 54 -11.32 -3.47 -3.10
N HIS A 55 -11.26 -4.71 -2.67
CA HIS A 55 -11.02 -5.07 -1.27
C HIS A 55 -9.72 -5.84 -1.08
N ASP A 56 -9.57 -6.98 -1.78
CA ASP A 56 -8.33 -7.76 -1.74
C ASP A 56 -7.28 -7.18 -2.68
N TYR A 57 -7.70 -6.84 -3.88
CA TYR A 57 -6.91 -6.19 -4.92
C TYR A 57 -7.84 -5.37 -5.81
N PHE A 58 -7.23 -4.44 -6.57
CA PHE A 58 -7.86 -3.92 -7.78
C PHE A 58 -7.42 -4.81 -8.93
N PHE A 59 -8.30 -5.67 -9.43
CA PHE A 59 -7.98 -6.61 -10.51
C PHE A 59 -8.10 -5.90 -11.85
N VAL A 60 -6.98 -5.79 -12.56
CA VAL A 60 -6.90 -5.11 -13.86
C VAL A 60 -6.23 -6.04 -14.87
N ASP A 61 -6.45 -5.80 -16.15
CA ASP A 61 -5.70 -6.55 -17.17
C ASP A 61 -4.32 -5.93 -17.41
N ALA A 62 -3.49 -6.63 -18.21
CA ALA A 62 -2.12 -6.19 -18.47
C ALA A 62 -2.09 -4.86 -19.24
N THR A 63 -3.06 -4.63 -20.13
CA THR A 63 -3.15 -3.38 -20.88
C THR A 63 -3.44 -2.20 -19.97
N GLU A 64 -4.41 -2.33 -19.08
CA GLU A 64 -4.76 -1.29 -18.10
C GLU A 64 -3.59 -1.02 -17.17
N PHE A 65 -2.92 -2.07 -16.67
CA PHE A 65 -1.77 -1.92 -15.80
C PHE A 65 -0.65 -1.14 -16.50
N GLY A 66 -0.37 -1.45 -17.77
CA GLY A 66 0.61 -0.74 -18.57
C GLY A 66 0.27 0.74 -18.75
N LEU A 67 -1.00 1.06 -18.98
CA LEU A 67 -1.46 2.45 -19.05
C LEU A 67 -1.25 3.18 -17.73
N MET A 68 -1.51 2.53 -16.62
CA MET A 68 -1.28 3.11 -15.29
C MET A 68 0.19 3.43 -15.05
N ILE A 69 1.10 2.54 -15.48
CA ILE A 69 2.54 2.81 -15.41
C ILE A 69 2.88 4.06 -16.25
N ASN A 70 2.41 4.12 -17.48
CA ASN A 70 2.72 5.22 -18.39
C ASN A 70 2.20 6.57 -17.88
N ARG A 71 1.11 6.56 -17.13
CA ARG A 71 0.53 7.76 -16.53
C ARG A 71 1.09 8.10 -15.14
N ASP A 72 2.09 7.35 -14.70
CA ASP A 72 2.70 7.49 -13.37
C ASP A 72 1.67 7.41 -12.23
N GLU A 73 0.75 6.46 -12.34
CA GLU A 73 -0.32 6.26 -11.38
C GLU A 73 0.04 5.32 -10.23
N PHE A 74 1.28 4.82 -10.18
CA PHE A 74 1.74 3.93 -9.10
C PHE A 74 2.78 4.60 -8.21
N LEU A 75 2.66 4.37 -6.90
CA LEU A 75 3.72 4.69 -5.94
C LEU A 75 4.87 3.70 -6.05
N GLU A 76 4.57 2.44 -6.30
CA GLU A 76 5.53 1.38 -6.57
C GLU A 76 4.86 0.33 -7.42
N HIS A 77 5.63 -0.39 -8.20
CA HIS A 77 5.15 -1.56 -8.92
C HIS A 77 6.28 -2.54 -9.16
N ALA A 78 5.92 -3.81 -9.33
CA ALA A 78 6.87 -4.89 -9.57
C ALA A 78 6.20 -6.04 -10.32
N LYS A 79 7.01 -6.89 -10.93
CA LYS A 79 6.55 -8.14 -11.53
C LYS A 79 7.00 -9.29 -10.65
N VAL A 80 6.05 -10.13 -10.23
CA VAL A 80 6.33 -11.27 -9.37
C VAL A 80 5.63 -12.50 -9.95
N PHE A 81 6.42 -13.53 -10.25
CA PHE A 81 5.92 -14.79 -10.84
C PHE A 81 5.02 -14.59 -12.06
N GLY A 82 5.41 -13.68 -12.96
CA GLY A 82 4.69 -13.43 -14.19
C GLY A 82 3.50 -12.48 -14.11
N ASN A 83 3.12 -12.06 -12.91
CA ASN A 83 2.04 -11.09 -12.70
C ASN A 83 2.58 -9.76 -12.21
N TYR A 84 1.91 -8.68 -12.56
CA TYR A 84 2.25 -7.35 -12.08
C TYR A 84 1.46 -7.02 -10.82
N TYR A 85 2.10 -6.27 -9.93
CA TYR A 85 1.50 -5.74 -8.70
C TYR A 85 1.95 -4.29 -8.55
N GLY A 86 1.07 -3.43 -8.08
CA GLY A 86 1.42 -2.05 -7.86
C GLY A 86 0.46 -1.36 -6.91
N THR A 87 0.96 -0.34 -6.23
CA THR A 87 0.16 0.46 -5.30
C THR A 87 -0.33 1.71 -6.02
N PRO A 88 -1.66 1.85 -6.23
CA PRO A 88 -2.20 3.04 -6.88
C PRO A 88 -1.96 4.30 -6.05
N ARG A 89 -1.37 5.31 -6.66
CA ARG A 89 -0.98 6.55 -6.01
C ARG A 89 -2.17 7.38 -5.54
N GLY A 90 -3.16 7.55 -6.42
CA GLY A 90 -4.31 8.39 -6.11
C GLY A 90 -5.10 7.93 -4.90
N TYR A 91 -5.31 6.63 -4.79
CA TYR A 91 -6.01 6.03 -3.65
C TYR A 91 -5.26 6.29 -2.34
N VAL A 92 -3.94 6.09 -2.34
CA VAL A 92 -3.13 6.31 -1.14
C VAL A 92 -3.12 7.78 -0.75
N GLU A 93 -2.89 8.68 -1.70
CA GLU A 93 -2.88 10.11 -1.43
C GLU A 93 -4.22 10.60 -0.88
N GLU A 94 -5.32 10.13 -1.44
CA GLU A 94 -6.66 10.47 -0.95
C GLU A 94 -6.85 10.01 0.50
N THR A 95 -6.43 8.79 0.82
CA THR A 95 -6.52 8.24 2.17
C THR A 95 -5.69 9.06 3.16
N LEU A 96 -4.47 9.42 2.79
CA LEU A 96 -3.59 10.26 3.62
C LEU A 96 -4.19 11.65 3.85
N GLN A 97 -4.80 12.22 2.83
CA GLN A 97 -5.43 13.55 2.93
C GLN A 97 -6.61 13.56 3.90
N LYS A 98 -7.27 12.42 4.08
CA LYS A 98 -8.33 12.26 5.07
C LYS A 98 -7.81 12.09 6.49
N GLY A 99 -6.51 12.10 6.69
CA GLY A 99 -5.88 11.91 8.00
C GLY A 99 -5.76 10.46 8.43
N GLN A 100 -5.99 9.52 7.52
CA GLN A 100 -5.86 8.10 7.79
C GLN A 100 -4.47 7.61 7.44
N ASP A 101 -3.94 6.69 8.23
CA ASP A 101 -2.65 6.06 8.00
C ASP A 101 -2.84 4.82 7.12
N VAL A 102 -1.85 4.55 6.27
CA VAL A 102 -1.86 3.42 5.35
C VAL A 102 -0.71 2.48 5.69
N LEU A 103 -1.05 1.20 5.87
CA LEU A 103 -0.08 0.15 6.16
C LEU A 103 0.27 -0.60 4.87
N PHE A 104 1.57 -0.77 4.64
CA PHE A 104 2.09 -1.48 3.48
C PHE A 104 2.83 -2.75 3.91
N ASP A 105 2.57 -3.82 3.19
CA ASP A 105 3.30 -5.07 3.29
C ASP A 105 4.04 -5.28 1.96
N ILE A 106 5.16 -4.61 1.81
CA ILE A 106 5.99 -4.63 0.61
C ILE A 106 7.44 -4.87 0.98
N ASP A 107 8.24 -5.29 -0.02
CA ASP A 107 9.68 -5.47 0.19
C ASP A 107 10.40 -4.12 0.22
N TRP A 108 11.72 -4.17 0.48
CA TRP A 108 12.49 -2.93 0.56
C TRP A 108 12.63 -2.23 -0.79
N GLN A 109 12.57 -2.97 -1.90
CA GLN A 109 12.61 -2.36 -3.24
C GLN A 109 11.38 -1.50 -3.49
N GLY A 110 10.19 -2.02 -3.14
CA GLY A 110 8.96 -1.23 -3.18
C GLY A 110 9.00 -0.04 -2.24
N THR A 111 9.56 -0.23 -1.06
CA THR A 111 9.74 0.85 -0.08
C THR A 111 10.60 1.98 -0.65
N GLN A 112 11.67 1.66 -1.36
CA GLN A 112 12.51 2.67 -2.00
C GLN A 112 11.77 3.46 -3.07
N GLN A 113 10.95 2.79 -3.87
CA GLN A 113 10.11 3.48 -4.87
C GLN A 113 9.17 4.49 -4.21
N ILE A 114 8.51 4.10 -3.11
CA ILE A 114 7.61 4.99 -2.38
C ILE A 114 8.41 6.16 -1.78
N ARG A 115 9.56 5.89 -1.21
CA ARG A 115 10.41 6.92 -0.59
C ARG A 115 10.82 8.00 -1.59
N GLU A 116 11.09 7.61 -2.83
CA GLU A 116 11.42 8.55 -3.90
C GLU A 116 10.24 9.45 -4.28
N ARG A 117 9.02 8.96 -4.16
CA ARG A 117 7.81 9.66 -4.62
C ARG A 117 7.12 10.46 -3.52
N LEU A 118 7.04 9.92 -2.30
CA LEU A 118 6.38 10.55 -1.15
C LEU A 118 7.23 10.41 0.11
N PRO A 119 8.45 10.98 0.15
CA PRO A 119 9.37 10.74 1.26
C PRO A 119 8.88 11.32 2.59
N ALA A 120 8.13 12.42 2.56
CA ALA A 120 7.73 13.13 3.78
C ALA A 120 6.68 12.37 4.60
N ASP A 121 5.95 11.44 3.97
CA ASP A 121 4.85 10.72 4.61
C ASP A 121 5.22 9.29 5.00
N LEU A 122 6.48 8.89 4.81
CA LEU A 122 6.90 7.50 4.96
C LEU A 122 7.58 7.24 6.31
N VAL A 123 7.09 6.22 7.01
CA VAL A 123 7.71 5.67 8.22
C VAL A 123 7.97 4.18 8.00
N THR A 124 9.21 3.75 8.18
CA THR A 124 9.60 2.35 8.01
C THR A 124 9.89 1.72 9.35
N VAL A 125 9.28 0.57 9.62
CA VAL A 125 9.54 -0.23 10.81
C VAL A 125 10.13 -1.57 10.36
N PHE A 126 11.33 -1.86 10.84
CA PHE A 126 12.03 -3.11 10.54
C PHE A 126 11.85 -4.10 11.68
N ILE A 127 11.35 -5.28 11.35
CA ILE A 127 11.11 -6.35 12.33
C ILE A 127 12.26 -7.34 12.25
N LEU A 128 12.95 -7.49 13.36
CA LEU A 128 14.08 -8.42 13.47
C LEU A 128 13.63 -9.84 13.85
#